data_e719cf4936791390e3f2eb74dfc9ba82
#
_entry.id   e719cf4936791390e3f2eb74dfc9ba82
#
_cell.length_a   1.000
_cell.length_b   1.000
_cell.length_c   1.000
_cell.angle_alpha   90.00
_cell.angle_beta   90.00
_cell.angle_gamma   90.00
#
_symmetry.space_group_name_H-M   'P 1'
#
loop_
_entity.id
_entity.type
_entity.pdbx_description
1 polymer ?
#
loop_
_entity_poly.entity_id
_entity_poly.type
_entity_poly.pdbx_seq_one_letter_code
_entity_poly.pdbx_strand_id
1 'polypeptide(L)'
;MKILKYLLYFVGVLVLIAIVLGFVGPKSFDVNRTAIIPGSPEQVWPYVSSLKNMQLWSPWAEKDTAMVVEFTGTDGTVGSMSSWSGNSDVGKGSQTISKLEPTSYAETELKFLEPMENGFTGYISLKDTTGGTFMTWGMKGENGFMGRIMGSIMNLDKMMAPDFERGLTKLTELVAAAPKMESTSALKIMPGEYPGGKYLGIRSSMGFDKIPS
;
A
#
# COMPACT_ATOMS: atom_id res chain seq x y z
N MET A 1 13.72 10.49 -52.94
CA MET A 1 13.11 11.77 -52.48
C MET A 1 11.61 11.62 -52.08
N LYS A 2 10.75 10.93 -52.81
CA LYS A 2 9.30 10.81 -52.49
C LYS A 2 9.05 10.04 -51.17
N ILE A 3 9.76 8.90 -50.94
CA ILE A 3 9.61 8.08 -49.75
C ILE A 3 9.97 8.87 -48.47
N LEU A 4 11.08 9.62 -48.47
CA LEU A 4 11.48 10.46 -47.36
C LEU A 4 10.43 11.53 -47.01
N LYS A 5 9.79 12.12 -48.06
CA LYS A 5 8.72 13.11 -47.88
C LYS A 5 7.49 12.49 -47.19
N TYR A 6 7.07 11.29 -47.59
CA TYR A 6 5.95 10.57 -46.94
C TYR A 6 6.29 10.14 -45.53
N LEU A 7 7.54 9.70 -45.29
CA LEU A 7 8.00 9.40 -43.93
C LEU A 7 7.95 10.64 -43.04
N LEU A 8 8.40 11.81 -43.50
CA LEU A 8 8.31 13.06 -42.75
C LEU A 8 6.86 13.47 -42.46
N TYR A 9 5.95 13.32 -43.40
CA TYR A 9 4.54 13.59 -43.14
C TYR A 9 3.96 12.63 -42.10
N PHE A 10 4.29 11.34 -42.18
CA PHE A 10 3.85 10.34 -41.21
C PHE A 10 4.35 10.67 -39.81
N VAL A 11 5.63 10.98 -39.63
CA VAL A 11 6.19 11.40 -38.36
C VAL A 11 5.53 12.70 -37.86
N GLY A 12 5.30 13.68 -38.75
CA GLY A 12 4.60 14.91 -38.38
C GLY A 12 3.18 14.67 -37.86
N VAL A 13 2.45 13.74 -38.45
CA VAL A 13 1.12 13.33 -37.97
C VAL A 13 1.19 12.66 -36.63
N LEU A 14 2.17 11.77 -36.39
CA LEU A 14 2.35 11.13 -35.08
C LEU A 14 2.67 12.15 -33.99
N VAL A 15 3.54 13.11 -34.28
CA VAL A 15 3.87 14.20 -33.33
C VAL A 15 2.63 15.05 -33.02
N LEU A 16 1.83 15.38 -34.03
CA LEU A 16 0.58 16.12 -33.83
C LEU A 16 -0.41 15.34 -32.95
N ILE A 17 -0.58 14.03 -33.22
CA ILE A 17 -1.42 13.17 -32.39
C ILE A 17 -0.91 13.16 -30.94
N ALA A 18 0.40 12.99 -30.70
CA ALA A 18 0.99 13.00 -29.37
C ALA A 18 0.73 14.34 -28.64
N ILE A 19 0.87 15.47 -29.35
CA ILE A 19 0.57 16.79 -28.80
C ILE A 19 -0.91 16.87 -28.38
N VAL A 20 -1.83 16.46 -29.24
CA VAL A 20 -3.26 16.44 -28.93
C VAL A 20 -3.55 15.57 -27.70
N LEU A 21 -3.01 14.35 -27.66
CA LEU A 21 -3.17 13.44 -26.51
C LEU A 21 -2.58 14.03 -25.21
N GLY A 22 -1.47 14.75 -25.28
CA GLY A 22 -0.88 15.44 -24.13
C GLY A 22 -1.78 16.54 -23.55
N PHE A 23 -2.64 17.16 -24.37
CA PHE A 23 -3.59 18.18 -23.89
C PHE A 23 -4.95 17.62 -23.49
N VAL A 24 -5.51 16.64 -24.21
CA VAL A 24 -6.85 16.08 -23.95
C VAL A 24 -6.85 14.79 -23.15
N GLY A 25 -5.70 14.11 -22.98
CA GLY A 25 -5.60 12.88 -22.24
C GLY A 25 -5.97 12.99 -20.77
N PRO A 26 -6.12 11.86 -20.05
CA PRO A 26 -6.56 11.82 -18.66
C PRO A 26 -5.62 12.63 -17.75
N LYS A 27 -6.17 13.59 -16.99
CA LYS A 27 -5.40 14.49 -16.13
C LYS A 27 -4.92 13.83 -14.84
N SER A 28 -5.60 12.77 -14.41
CA SER A 28 -5.28 12.02 -13.19
C SER A 28 -5.63 10.54 -13.39
N PHE A 29 -5.14 9.72 -12.50
CA PHE A 29 -5.53 8.32 -12.41
C PHE A 29 -5.76 7.95 -10.93
N ASP A 30 -6.57 6.94 -10.72
CA ASP A 30 -6.77 6.25 -9.45
C ASP A 30 -6.96 4.76 -9.77
N VAL A 31 -5.96 3.97 -9.41
CA VAL A 31 -5.98 2.52 -9.59
C VAL A 31 -6.05 1.88 -8.23
N ASN A 32 -7.05 1.06 -8.00
CA ASN A 32 -7.23 0.39 -6.72
C ASN A 32 -7.83 -1.00 -6.87
N ARG A 33 -7.65 -1.81 -5.84
CA ARG A 33 -8.30 -3.11 -5.67
C ARG A 33 -8.82 -3.25 -4.25
N THR A 34 -9.82 -4.08 -4.09
CA THR A 34 -10.48 -4.31 -2.81
C THR A 34 -10.48 -5.79 -2.48
N ALA A 35 -10.42 -6.11 -1.19
CA ALA A 35 -10.58 -7.47 -0.69
C ALA A 35 -11.21 -7.43 0.71
N ILE A 36 -11.80 -8.54 1.13
CA ILE A 36 -12.15 -8.78 2.53
C ILE A 36 -11.00 -9.57 3.15
N ILE A 37 -10.28 -8.92 4.06
CA ILE A 37 -9.17 -9.52 4.80
C ILE A 37 -9.73 -10.15 6.08
N PRO A 38 -9.43 -11.42 6.39
CA PRO A 38 -9.92 -12.06 7.61
C PRO A 38 -9.31 -11.40 8.85
N GLY A 39 -10.14 -10.97 9.79
CA GLY A 39 -9.74 -10.28 11.01
C GLY A 39 -10.28 -8.85 11.09
N SER A 40 -10.25 -8.29 12.30
CA SER A 40 -10.69 -6.92 12.53
C SER A 40 -9.70 -5.88 11.98
N PRO A 41 -10.13 -4.61 11.81
CA PRO A 41 -9.20 -3.55 11.39
C PRO A 41 -7.96 -3.42 12.29
N GLU A 42 -8.08 -3.71 13.58
CA GLU A 42 -6.95 -3.69 14.54
C GLU A 42 -5.94 -4.80 14.24
N GLN A 43 -6.41 -5.96 13.76
CA GLN A 43 -5.54 -7.07 13.39
C GLN A 43 -4.83 -6.83 12.05
N VAL A 44 -5.49 -6.14 11.12
CA VAL A 44 -4.93 -5.79 9.79
C VAL A 44 -3.99 -4.60 9.89
N TRP A 45 -4.28 -3.65 10.78
CA TRP A 45 -3.57 -2.36 10.89
C TRP A 45 -2.05 -2.47 10.97
N PRO A 46 -1.43 -3.36 11.78
CA PRO A 46 0.03 -3.49 11.84
C PRO A 46 0.68 -3.83 10.50
N TYR A 47 -0.02 -4.53 9.61
CA TYR A 47 0.49 -4.92 8.30
C TYR A 47 0.48 -3.78 7.28
N VAL A 48 -0.39 -2.78 7.47
CA VAL A 48 -0.61 -1.70 6.51
C VAL A 48 -0.09 -0.35 6.98
N SER A 49 0.18 -0.18 8.28
CA SER A 49 0.74 1.04 8.86
C SER A 49 2.27 1.02 9.02
N SER A 50 2.90 -0.13 8.86
CA SER A 50 4.35 -0.33 8.98
C SER A 50 4.96 -0.61 7.61
N LEU A 51 5.93 0.19 7.17
CA LEU A 51 6.63 -0.02 5.91
C LEU A 51 7.42 -1.35 5.89
N LYS A 52 7.93 -1.78 7.04
CA LYS A 52 8.60 -3.09 7.17
C LYS A 52 7.62 -4.24 6.99
N ASN A 53 6.46 -4.16 7.63
CA ASN A 53 5.45 -5.20 7.51
C ASN A 53 4.80 -5.22 6.11
N MET A 54 4.71 -4.08 5.43
CA MET A 54 4.26 -4.02 4.04
C MET A 54 5.14 -4.85 3.11
N GLN A 55 6.45 -5.00 3.38
CA GLN A 55 7.33 -5.86 2.58
C GLN A 55 6.94 -7.34 2.63
N LEU A 56 6.28 -7.80 3.70
CA LEU A 56 5.88 -9.21 3.84
C LEU A 56 4.84 -9.64 2.80
N TRP A 57 4.04 -8.70 2.33
CA TRP A 57 2.96 -8.95 1.37
C TRP A 57 3.11 -8.14 0.07
N SER A 58 4.15 -7.31 -0.05
CA SER A 58 4.46 -6.55 -1.26
C SER A 58 4.69 -7.50 -2.45
N PRO A 59 3.97 -7.36 -3.57
CA PRO A 59 4.19 -8.17 -4.77
C PRO A 59 5.52 -7.81 -5.45
N TRP A 60 6.01 -6.59 -5.27
CA TRP A 60 7.27 -6.15 -5.88
C TRP A 60 8.49 -6.83 -5.27
N ALA A 61 8.45 -7.22 -4.00
CA ALA A 61 9.51 -8.01 -3.38
C ALA A 61 9.68 -9.41 -4.02
N GLU A 62 8.65 -9.93 -4.71
CA GLU A 62 8.73 -11.18 -5.47
C GLU A 62 9.36 -10.99 -6.86
N LYS A 63 9.22 -9.80 -7.45
CA LYS A 63 9.78 -9.48 -8.79
C LYS A 63 11.30 -9.32 -8.76
N ASP A 64 11.85 -8.96 -7.61
CA ASP A 64 13.29 -8.88 -7.40
C ASP A 64 13.66 -9.27 -5.97
N THR A 65 14.09 -10.52 -5.81
CA THR A 65 14.54 -11.05 -4.52
C THR A 65 15.89 -10.49 -4.06
N ALA A 66 16.61 -9.81 -4.95
CA ALA A 66 17.87 -9.11 -4.66
C ALA A 66 17.68 -7.60 -4.44
N MET A 67 16.45 -7.10 -4.48
CA MET A 67 16.12 -5.70 -4.23
C MET A 67 16.62 -5.27 -2.86
N VAL A 68 17.40 -4.19 -2.82
CA VAL A 68 17.85 -3.58 -1.57
C VAL A 68 16.77 -2.62 -1.08
N VAL A 69 16.35 -2.79 0.17
CA VAL A 69 15.39 -1.90 0.82
C VAL A 69 16.01 -1.33 2.09
N GLU A 70 16.02 -0.01 2.21
CA GLU A 70 16.51 0.70 3.38
C GLU A 70 15.36 1.43 4.07
N PHE A 71 15.40 1.49 5.41
CA PHE A 71 14.37 2.15 6.21
C PHE A 71 14.98 3.28 7.02
N THR A 72 14.30 4.41 7.09
CA THR A 72 14.67 5.57 7.90
C THR A 72 13.49 6.08 8.70
N GLY A 73 13.78 6.67 9.86
CA GLY A 73 12.76 7.10 10.81
C GLY A 73 12.21 5.96 11.68
N THR A 74 11.21 6.27 12.48
CA THR A 74 10.51 5.29 13.32
C THR A 74 9.40 4.64 12.48
N ASP A 75 9.54 3.36 12.18
CA ASP A 75 8.56 2.63 11.38
C ASP A 75 7.15 2.70 11.99
N GLY A 76 6.14 2.83 11.14
CA GLY A 76 4.74 3.00 11.58
C GLY A 76 4.39 4.40 12.09
N THR A 77 5.22 5.41 11.83
CA THR A 77 4.92 6.82 12.13
C THR A 77 4.97 7.68 10.87
N VAL A 78 4.24 8.78 10.88
CA VAL A 78 4.31 9.79 9.79
C VAL A 78 5.74 10.31 9.67
N GLY A 79 6.24 10.38 8.42
CA GLY A 79 7.61 10.76 8.09
C GLY A 79 8.59 9.58 8.03
N SER A 80 8.22 8.37 8.47
CA SER A 80 9.05 7.20 8.22
C SER A 80 9.09 6.87 6.73
N MET A 81 10.24 6.41 6.24
CA MET A 81 10.48 6.19 4.83
C MET A 81 11.17 4.84 4.58
N SER A 82 10.78 4.18 3.50
CA SER A 82 11.56 3.12 2.87
C SER A 82 12.05 3.58 1.50
N SER A 83 13.30 3.26 1.16
CA SER A 83 13.84 3.42 -0.19
C SER A 83 14.21 2.07 -0.77
N TRP A 84 14.03 1.90 -2.06
CA TRP A 84 14.35 0.65 -2.75
C TRP A 84 15.22 0.89 -3.98
N SER A 85 16.05 -0.11 -4.28
CA SER A 85 16.84 -0.18 -5.51
C SER A 85 16.89 -1.62 -5.99
N GLY A 86 16.37 -1.88 -7.17
CA GLY A 86 16.30 -3.22 -7.74
C GLY A 86 16.48 -3.25 -9.26
N ASN A 87 16.07 -4.34 -9.86
CA ASN A 87 16.15 -4.57 -11.30
C ASN A 87 15.18 -3.66 -12.10
N SER A 88 15.13 -3.85 -13.44
CA SER A 88 14.26 -3.05 -14.33
C SER A 88 12.77 -3.19 -14.05
N ASP A 89 12.32 -4.25 -13.38
CA ASP A 89 10.90 -4.50 -13.10
C ASP A 89 10.40 -3.74 -11.87
N VAL A 90 11.30 -3.43 -10.94
CA VAL A 90 10.98 -2.68 -9.71
C VAL A 90 11.59 -1.28 -9.68
N GLY A 91 12.67 -1.04 -10.43
CA GLY A 91 13.34 0.26 -10.53
C GLY A 91 13.92 0.75 -9.22
N LYS A 92 13.94 2.07 -9.05
CA LYS A 92 14.38 2.75 -7.81
C LYS A 92 13.35 3.76 -7.36
N GLY A 93 13.24 3.93 -6.04
CA GLY A 93 12.33 4.92 -5.48
C GLY A 93 12.32 4.95 -3.97
N SER A 94 11.34 5.69 -3.44
CA SER A 94 11.07 5.78 -2.02
C SER A 94 9.57 5.85 -1.74
N GLN A 95 9.20 5.42 -0.55
CA GLN A 95 7.84 5.49 -0.02
C GLN A 95 7.92 6.11 1.38
N THR A 96 7.20 7.21 1.60
CA THR A 96 7.17 7.91 2.88
C THR A 96 5.74 7.90 3.41
N ILE A 97 5.53 7.53 4.66
CA ILE A 97 4.23 7.64 5.30
C ILE A 97 3.89 9.13 5.46
N SER A 98 2.83 9.59 4.80
CA SER A 98 2.35 10.97 4.84
C SER A 98 1.18 11.16 5.82
N LYS A 99 0.35 10.11 6.01
CA LYS A 99 -0.82 10.17 6.89
C LYS A 99 -1.15 8.79 7.48
N LEU A 100 -1.52 8.77 8.75
CA LEU A 100 -2.07 7.61 9.45
C LEU A 100 -3.29 8.03 10.26
N GLU A 101 -4.41 7.37 10.02
CA GLU A 101 -5.60 7.36 10.87
C GLU A 101 -5.74 5.94 11.42
N PRO A 102 -5.47 5.70 12.70
CA PRO A 102 -5.40 4.36 13.25
C PRO A 102 -6.61 3.50 12.87
N THR A 103 -6.33 2.28 12.44
CA THR A 103 -7.29 1.23 12.06
C THR A 103 -8.23 1.58 10.88
N SER A 104 -8.08 2.74 10.25
CA SER A 104 -9.00 3.19 9.19
C SER A 104 -8.32 3.61 7.89
N TYR A 105 -7.20 4.36 7.96
CA TYR A 105 -6.59 4.92 6.75
C TYR A 105 -5.07 5.13 6.88
N ALA A 106 -4.34 4.72 5.87
CA ALA A 106 -2.91 5.00 5.72
C ALA A 106 -2.64 5.59 4.34
N GLU A 107 -1.79 6.63 4.28
CA GLU A 107 -1.38 7.26 3.03
C GLU A 107 0.14 7.39 2.99
N THR A 108 0.69 7.23 1.80
CA THR A 108 2.12 7.31 1.55
C THR A 108 2.40 8.12 0.30
N GLU A 109 3.49 8.89 0.33
CA GLU A 109 4.08 9.49 -0.86
C GLU A 109 5.05 8.50 -1.49
N LEU A 110 4.80 8.15 -2.75
CA LEU A 110 5.64 7.30 -3.58
C LEU A 110 6.45 8.20 -4.51
N LYS A 111 7.78 8.06 -4.51
CA LYS A 111 8.68 8.74 -5.45
C LYS A 111 9.46 7.69 -6.22
N PHE A 112 9.24 7.61 -7.52
CA PHE A 112 10.03 6.80 -8.43
C PHE A 112 11.18 7.64 -8.97
N LEU A 113 12.39 7.08 -9.01
CA LEU A 113 13.60 7.70 -9.57
C LEU A 113 14.00 7.04 -10.89
N GLU A 114 13.76 5.74 -11.02
CA GLU A 114 14.00 4.96 -12.24
C GLU A 114 12.78 4.08 -12.55
N PRO A 115 12.44 3.87 -13.83
CA PRO A 115 13.13 4.35 -15.05
C PRO A 115 12.87 5.82 -15.36
N MET A 116 11.93 6.48 -14.70
CA MET A 116 11.54 7.87 -14.92
C MET A 116 11.09 8.50 -13.61
N GLU A 117 11.60 9.69 -13.32
CA GLU A 117 11.22 10.42 -12.11
C GLU A 117 9.73 10.78 -12.12
N ASN A 118 9.02 10.33 -11.09
CA ASN A 118 7.59 10.56 -10.93
C ASN A 118 7.17 10.44 -9.47
N GLY A 119 6.03 11.05 -9.11
CA GLY A 119 5.50 11.00 -7.75
C GLY A 119 4.00 10.66 -7.74
N PHE A 120 3.61 9.79 -6.81
CA PHE A 120 2.23 9.34 -6.65
C PHE A 120 1.86 9.21 -5.18
N THR A 121 0.58 9.12 -4.92
CA THR A 121 0.05 8.85 -3.58
C THR A 121 -0.45 7.42 -3.52
N GLY A 122 0.17 6.60 -2.66
CA GLY A 122 -0.37 5.29 -2.28
C GLY A 122 -1.34 5.46 -1.13
N TYR A 123 -2.43 4.68 -1.10
CA TYR A 123 -3.37 4.74 0.01
C TYR A 123 -3.97 3.37 0.33
N ILE A 124 -4.33 3.20 1.60
CA ILE A 124 -5.04 2.04 2.10
C ILE A 124 -6.17 2.55 2.98
N SER A 125 -7.39 2.06 2.75
CA SER A 125 -8.52 2.28 3.65
C SER A 125 -9.05 0.95 4.18
N LEU A 126 -9.40 0.94 5.46
CA LEU A 126 -9.95 -0.21 6.17
C LEU A 126 -11.33 0.15 6.70
N LYS A 127 -12.27 -0.78 6.56
CA LYS A 127 -13.62 -0.68 7.15
C LYS A 127 -14.00 -2.02 7.73
N ASP A 128 -14.51 -2.02 8.93
CA ASP A 128 -15.08 -3.22 9.52
C ASP A 128 -16.29 -3.71 8.72
N THR A 129 -16.39 -5.03 8.52
CA THR A 129 -17.50 -5.64 7.80
C THR A 129 -17.75 -7.07 8.26
N THR A 130 -18.90 -7.61 7.90
CA THR A 130 -19.20 -9.02 8.16
C THR A 130 -18.17 -9.92 7.48
N GLY A 131 -17.46 -10.71 8.28
CA GLY A 131 -16.44 -11.65 7.82
C GLY A 131 -15.01 -11.12 7.83
N GLY A 132 -14.77 -9.86 8.28
CA GLY A 132 -13.44 -9.30 8.42
C GLY A 132 -13.35 -7.81 8.11
N THR A 133 -12.25 -7.40 7.54
CA THR A 133 -11.98 -6.00 7.17
C THR A 133 -12.10 -5.82 5.66
N PHE A 134 -13.02 -4.98 5.22
CA PHE A 134 -13.05 -4.51 3.84
C PHE A 134 -11.90 -3.53 3.62
N MET A 135 -10.93 -3.94 2.84
CA MET A 135 -9.74 -3.16 2.52
C MET A 135 -9.78 -2.67 1.09
N THR A 136 -9.47 -1.40 0.88
CA THR A 136 -9.12 -0.83 -0.42
C THR A 136 -7.65 -0.46 -0.42
N TRP A 137 -6.89 -0.95 -1.38
CA TRP A 137 -5.50 -0.57 -1.61
C TRP A 137 -5.36 0.02 -2.99
N GLY A 138 -4.78 1.21 -3.08
CA GLY A 138 -4.69 1.93 -4.33
C GLY A 138 -3.52 2.89 -4.43
N MET A 139 -3.37 3.41 -5.63
CA MET A 139 -2.42 4.45 -5.99
C MET A 139 -3.11 5.47 -6.89
N LYS A 140 -2.93 6.75 -6.58
CA LYS A 140 -3.50 7.88 -7.33
C LYS A 140 -2.43 8.92 -7.63
N GLY A 141 -2.64 9.67 -8.68
CA GLY A 141 -1.72 10.74 -9.03
C GLY A 141 -2.23 11.61 -10.19
N GLU A 142 -1.52 12.69 -10.42
CA GLU A 142 -1.77 13.56 -11.55
C GLU A 142 -0.86 13.19 -12.72
N ASN A 143 -1.41 13.25 -13.91
CA ASN A 143 -0.70 13.02 -15.14
C ASN A 143 -0.17 14.35 -15.70
N GLY A 144 1.15 14.51 -15.71
CA GLY A 144 1.80 15.53 -16.53
C GLY A 144 1.58 15.29 -18.03
N PHE A 145 2.13 16.15 -18.88
CA PHE A 145 1.95 16.06 -20.32
C PHE A 145 2.25 14.66 -20.91
N MET A 146 3.39 14.09 -20.55
CA MET A 146 3.77 12.73 -20.99
C MET A 146 2.85 11.65 -20.40
N GLY A 147 2.47 11.78 -19.14
CA GLY A 147 1.54 10.87 -18.46
C GLY A 147 0.17 10.84 -19.14
N ARG A 148 -0.32 11.96 -19.68
CA ARG A 148 -1.57 12.03 -20.44
C ARG A 148 -1.48 11.29 -21.76
N ILE A 149 -0.36 11.42 -22.48
CA ILE A 149 -0.10 10.65 -23.71
C ILE A 149 -0.13 9.16 -23.38
N MET A 150 0.65 8.73 -22.38
CA MET A 150 0.74 7.33 -21.96
C MET A 150 -0.61 6.80 -21.47
N GLY A 151 -1.32 7.54 -20.63
CA GLY A 151 -2.64 7.16 -20.12
C GLY A 151 -3.74 7.09 -21.20
N SER A 152 -3.54 7.76 -22.34
CA SER A 152 -4.45 7.64 -23.51
C SER A 152 -4.20 6.37 -24.33
N ILE A 153 -3.00 5.82 -24.27
CA ILE A 153 -2.57 4.66 -25.09
C ILE A 153 -2.56 3.38 -24.24
N MET A 154 -2.15 3.49 -22.97
CA MET A 154 -1.97 2.37 -22.05
C MET A 154 -3.04 2.42 -20.95
N ASN A 155 -3.61 1.27 -20.63
CA ASN A 155 -4.53 1.14 -19.51
C ASN A 155 -3.76 0.80 -18.24
N LEU A 156 -3.45 1.83 -17.44
CA LEU A 156 -2.69 1.67 -16.19
C LEU A 156 -3.39 0.72 -15.20
N ASP A 157 -4.73 0.77 -15.13
CA ASP A 157 -5.50 -0.12 -14.28
C ASP A 157 -5.25 -1.59 -14.62
N LYS A 158 -5.31 -1.96 -15.91
CA LYS A 158 -5.02 -3.33 -16.35
C LYS A 158 -3.59 -3.77 -16.10
N MET A 159 -2.64 -2.83 -16.16
CA MET A 159 -1.23 -3.13 -15.93
C MET A 159 -0.93 -3.37 -14.45
N MET A 160 -1.56 -2.60 -13.57
CA MET A 160 -1.31 -2.65 -12.12
C MET A 160 -2.20 -3.69 -11.40
N ALA A 161 -3.34 -4.05 -11.99
CA ALA A 161 -4.32 -4.95 -11.39
C ALA A 161 -3.70 -6.25 -10.83
N PRO A 162 -2.89 -7.00 -11.59
CA PRO A 162 -2.33 -8.26 -11.11
C PRO A 162 -1.45 -8.09 -9.87
N ASP A 163 -0.70 -6.98 -9.79
CA ASP A 163 0.18 -6.71 -8.64
C ASP A 163 -0.65 -6.40 -7.39
N PHE A 164 -1.66 -5.54 -7.49
CA PHE A 164 -2.55 -5.26 -6.37
C PHE A 164 -3.31 -6.50 -5.89
N GLU A 165 -3.85 -7.29 -6.82
CA GLU A 165 -4.56 -8.54 -6.50
C GLU A 165 -3.63 -9.55 -5.84
N ARG A 166 -2.39 -9.69 -6.32
CA ARG A 166 -1.38 -10.56 -5.72
C ARG A 166 -1.03 -10.13 -4.30
N GLY A 167 -0.81 -8.83 -4.07
CA GLY A 167 -0.52 -8.29 -2.74
C GLY A 167 -1.67 -8.51 -1.76
N LEU A 168 -2.91 -8.23 -2.16
CA LEU A 168 -4.09 -8.47 -1.34
C LEU A 168 -4.27 -9.95 -0.99
N THR A 169 -3.98 -10.86 -1.92
CA THR A 169 -3.99 -12.31 -1.67
C THR A 169 -2.97 -12.69 -0.60
N LYS A 170 -1.73 -12.22 -0.72
CA LYS A 170 -0.67 -12.47 0.27
C LYS A 170 -1.03 -11.92 1.65
N LEU A 171 -1.56 -10.70 1.71
CA LEU A 171 -1.99 -10.12 2.98
C LEU A 171 -3.11 -10.94 3.62
N THR A 172 -4.07 -11.41 2.81
CA THR A 172 -5.15 -12.30 3.27
C THR A 172 -4.60 -13.58 3.90
N GLU A 173 -3.63 -14.22 3.24
CA GLU A 173 -2.96 -15.42 3.74
C GLU A 173 -2.18 -15.16 5.04
N LEU A 174 -1.45 -14.04 5.11
CA LEU A 174 -0.68 -13.65 6.30
C LEU A 174 -1.58 -13.41 7.51
N VAL A 175 -2.67 -12.65 7.34
CA VAL A 175 -3.60 -12.36 8.44
C VAL A 175 -4.36 -13.61 8.85
N ALA A 176 -4.74 -14.49 7.90
CA ALA A 176 -5.40 -15.75 8.21
C ALA A 176 -4.49 -16.72 8.99
N ALA A 177 -3.18 -16.70 8.75
CA ALA A 177 -2.19 -17.53 9.43
C ALA A 177 -1.77 -16.94 10.80
N ALA A 178 -2.02 -15.63 11.03
CA ALA A 178 -1.69 -15.00 12.30
C ALA A 178 -2.51 -15.60 13.45
N PRO A 179 -1.95 -15.75 14.66
CA PRO A 179 -2.72 -16.14 15.82
C PRO A 179 -3.91 -15.20 15.99
N LYS A 180 -5.12 -15.75 16.03
CA LYS A 180 -6.31 -14.93 16.32
C LYS A 180 -6.08 -14.25 17.66
N MET A 181 -5.95 -12.93 17.66
CA MET A 181 -6.10 -12.17 18.88
C MET A 181 -7.54 -12.44 19.35
N GLU A 182 -7.69 -13.20 20.44
CA GLU A 182 -8.98 -13.30 21.10
C GLU A 182 -9.43 -11.85 21.35
N SER A 183 -10.58 -11.51 20.79
CA SER A 183 -11.15 -10.19 21.02
C SER A 183 -11.21 -9.99 22.53
N THR A 184 -10.48 -9.01 23.04
CA THR A 184 -10.53 -8.60 24.46
C THR A 184 -11.93 -8.06 24.83
N SER A 185 -12.95 -8.39 24.05
CA SER A 185 -14.35 -8.00 24.27
C SER A 185 -15.05 -8.73 25.42
N ALA A 186 -14.29 -9.42 26.27
CA ALA A 186 -14.83 -9.93 27.54
C ALA A 186 -13.80 -9.84 28.66
N LEU A 187 -13.29 -8.65 28.93
CA LEU A 187 -12.80 -8.37 30.27
C LEU A 187 -13.99 -8.54 31.22
N LYS A 188 -14.12 -9.76 31.77
CA LYS A 188 -15.14 -10.05 32.76
C LYS A 188 -14.72 -9.31 34.06
N ILE A 189 -15.22 -8.08 34.19
CA ILE A 189 -15.01 -7.32 35.45
C ILE A 189 -15.81 -8.04 36.50
N MET A 190 -15.09 -8.71 37.43
CA MET A 190 -15.70 -9.31 38.60
C MET A 190 -15.47 -8.36 39.76
N PRO A 191 -16.52 -7.79 40.35
CA PRO A 191 -16.36 -7.01 41.56
C PRO A 191 -15.90 -7.95 42.70
N GLY A 192 -14.83 -7.56 43.37
CA GLY A 192 -14.31 -8.27 44.54
C GLY A 192 -14.12 -7.29 45.69
N GLU A 193 -14.33 -7.74 46.92
CA GLU A 193 -14.01 -6.99 48.13
C GLU A 193 -12.65 -7.46 48.65
N TYR A 194 -11.76 -6.51 48.97
CA TYR A 194 -10.45 -6.75 49.56
C TYR A 194 -10.47 -6.25 50.99
N PRO A 195 -9.84 -6.96 51.96
CA PRO A 195 -9.74 -6.45 53.32
C PRO A 195 -8.94 -5.15 53.37
N GLY A 196 -9.61 -4.02 53.32
CA GLY A 196 -9.01 -2.69 53.23
C GLY A 196 -9.58 -1.77 52.17
N GLY A 197 -10.55 -2.20 51.35
CA GLY A 197 -11.23 -1.35 50.38
C GLY A 197 -11.70 -2.05 49.11
N LYS A 198 -12.49 -1.35 48.33
CA LYS A 198 -12.92 -1.81 47.03
C LYS A 198 -11.84 -1.47 46.00
N TYR A 199 -11.43 -2.46 45.17
CA TYR A 199 -10.48 -2.24 44.08
C TYR A 199 -11.05 -2.77 42.75
N LEU A 200 -10.64 -2.14 41.64
CA LEU A 200 -10.89 -2.62 40.31
C LEU A 200 -9.61 -3.32 39.83
N GLY A 201 -9.67 -4.60 39.55
CA GLY A 201 -8.53 -5.38 39.07
C GLY A 201 -8.83 -6.09 37.74
N ILE A 202 -7.85 -6.13 36.85
CA ILE A 202 -7.88 -6.92 35.65
C ILE A 202 -7.07 -8.18 35.91
N ARG A 203 -7.69 -9.37 35.79
CA ARG A 203 -7.00 -10.64 35.88
C ARG A 203 -6.75 -11.18 34.45
N SER A 204 -5.47 -11.30 34.08
CA SER A 204 -5.06 -12.03 32.89
C SER A 204 -4.29 -13.29 33.29
N SER A 205 -4.52 -14.41 32.61
CA SER A 205 -3.69 -15.62 32.75
C SER A 205 -2.64 -15.63 31.65
N MET A 206 -1.36 -15.60 32.01
CA MET A 206 -0.22 -15.78 31.09
C MET A 206 0.58 -17.00 31.56
N GLY A 207 1.17 -17.75 30.60
CA GLY A 207 2.18 -18.76 30.93
C GLY A 207 3.42 -18.10 31.56
N PHE A 208 4.07 -18.79 32.50
CA PHE A 208 5.26 -18.31 33.21
C PHE A 208 6.44 -17.94 32.29
N ASP A 209 6.48 -18.50 31.09
CA ASP A 209 7.45 -18.27 30.02
C ASP A 209 7.32 -16.89 29.35
N LYS A 210 6.27 -16.15 29.65
CA LYS A 210 5.95 -14.84 29.04
C LYS A 210 6.04 -13.66 30.00
N ILE A 211 6.56 -13.87 31.20
CA ILE A 211 6.75 -12.79 32.17
C ILE A 211 8.15 -12.20 31.96
N PRO A 212 8.28 -10.91 31.53
CA PRO A 212 9.59 -10.27 31.44
C PRO A 212 10.23 -10.20 32.84
N SER A 213 11.49 -10.61 32.92
CA SER A 213 12.31 -10.49 34.13
C SER A 213 12.77 -9.05 34.35
#